data_d0342149f7b32dedda99f8861501bd28
#
_entry.id   d0342149f7b32dedda99f8861501bd28
#
_cell.length_a   1.000
_cell.length_b   1.000
_cell.length_c   1.000
_cell.angle_alpha   90.00
_cell.angle_beta   90.00
_cell.angle_gamma   90.00
#
_symmetry.space_group_name_H-M   'P 1'
#
loop_
_entity.id
_entity.type
_entity.pdbx_description
1 polymer ?
#
loop_
_entity_poly.entity_id
_entity_poly.type
_entity_poly.pdbx_seq_one_letter_code
_entity_poly.pdbx_strand_id
1 'polypeptide(L)'
;TNTAGSTFTSIAAQIDAISDLTAIVSDGNEIVITAVDGKNITITESVNNLAADLGVASSTNGTFITSAKRQVAELNFDDLRDQISTIIGAATFLGTNLIASSPGSLTVQLADNSTSKVTISGVSSSAASLSISAVDTAGNFATNAGITASIAELDTALATLRSTKATFKTNDSILDSRTQFVENLIELLGEGAKKLTVADLEEESATILALQTRHDLAIVQIDSVFESEKTLANLLRLN
;
A
#
# COMPACT_ATOMS: atom_id res chain seq x y z
N THR A 1 -29.36 -40.10 -32.24
CA THR A 1 -29.82 -41.50 -31.97
C THR A 1 -28.95 -42.46 -32.79
N ASN A 2 -27.98 -43.12 -32.10
CA ASN A 2 -27.12 -44.09 -32.75
C ASN A 2 -27.96 -45.36 -33.04
N THR A 3 -28.11 -45.68 -34.31
CA THR A 3 -28.67 -46.95 -34.77
C THR A 3 -27.53 -48.00 -34.80
N ALA A 4 -27.79 -49.22 -34.34
CA ALA A 4 -26.83 -50.31 -34.36
C ALA A 4 -26.16 -50.44 -35.74
N GLY A 5 -24.83 -50.24 -35.83
CA GLY A 5 -24.04 -50.27 -37.05
C GLY A 5 -23.41 -48.94 -37.47
N SER A 6 -23.56 -47.85 -36.69
CA SER A 6 -22.89 -46.59 -37.00
C SER A 6 -21.38 -46.72 -36.78
N THR A 7 -20.60 -46.31 -37.79
CA THR A 7 -19.15 -46.24 -37.68
C THR A 7 -18.73 -44.94 -36.94
N PHE A 8 -17.54 -44.91 -36.36
CA PHE A 8 -16.99 -43.70 -35.74
C PHE A 8 -17.09 -42.48 -36.67
N THR A 9 -16.87 -42.70 -37.96
CA THR A 9 -16.98 -41.65 -39.02
C THR A 9 -18.41 -41.14 -39.11
N SER A 10 -19.46 -41.99 -39.05
CA SER A 10 -20.85 -41.55 -39.13
C SER A 10 -21.31 -40.84 -37.87
N ILE A 11 -20.77 -41.17 -36.70
CA ILE A 11 -21.02 -40.47 -35.42
C ILE A 11 -20.33 -39.10 -35.43
N ALA A 12 -19.07 -39.07 -35.87
CA ALA A 12 -18.35 -37.78 -36.00
C ALA A 12 -19.09 -36.80 -36.95
N ALA A 13 -19.58 -37.30 -38.11
CA ALA A 13 -20.36 -36.47 -39.03
C ALA A 13 -21.69 -35.97 -38.43
N GLN A 14 -22.34 -36.75 -37.57
CA GLN A 14 -23.55 -36.31 -36.85
C GLN A 14 -23.25 -35.24 -35.81
N ILE A 15 -22.12 -35.32 -35.13
CA ILE A 15 -21.66 -34.32 -34.17
C ILE A 15 -21.22 -33.04 -34.89
N ASP A 16 -20.51 -33.18 -36.03
CA ASP A 16 -20.05 -32.05 -36.84
C ASP A 16 -21.22 -31.25 -37.44
N ALA A 17 -22.39 -31.92 -37.63
CA ALA A 17 -23.61 -31.25 -38.06
C ALA A 17 -24.27 -30.38 -36.95
N ILE A 18 -23.77 -30.45 -35.71
CA ILE A 18 -24.23 -29.59 -34.59
C ILE A 18 -23.53 -28.26 -34.71
N SER A 19 -24.29 -27.19 -34.73
CA SER A 19 -23.75 -25.83 -34.71
C SER A 19 -22.78 -25.64 -33.53
N ASP A 20 -21.64 -25.04 -33.81
CA ASP A 20 -20.60 -24.73 -32.83
C ASP A 20 -19.74 -25.94 -32.37
N LEU A 21 -19.87 -27.13 -32.98
CA LEU A 21 -19.00 -28.29 -32.72
C LEU A 21 -18.32 -28.73 -34.02
N THR A 22 -17.10 -29.24 -33.88
CA THR A 22 -16.40 -30.00 -34.92
C THR A 22 -15.99 -31.34 -34.35
N ALA A 23 -16.16 -32.40 -35.12
CA ALA A 23 -15.78 -33.75 -34.71
C ALA A 23 -14.95 -34.43 -35.81
N ILE A 24 -13.77 -34.91 -35.41
CA ILE A 24 -12.87 -35.67 -36.30
C ILE A 24 -12.61 -37.05 -35.69
N VAL A 25 -12.43 -38.03 -36.55
CA VAL A 25 -11.94 -39.35 -36.12
C VAL A 25 -10.42 -39.37 -36.19
N SER A 26 -9.78 -39.59 -35.06
CA SER A 26 -8.33 -39.74 -34.96
C SER A 26 -7.89 -41.17 -35.39
N ASP A 27 -6.60 -41.31 -35.74
CA ASP A 27 -5.99 -42.57 -36.22
C ASP A 27 -6.14 -43.74 -35.24
N GLY A 28 -6.41 -43.49 -33.95
CA GLY A 28 -6.69 -44.47 -32.91
C GLY A 28 -8.17 -44.90 -32.79
N ASN A 29 -9.02 -44.58 -33.78
CA ASN A 29 -10.46 -44.85 -33.72
C ASN A 29 -11.18 -44.10 -32.59
N GLU A 30 -10.66 -42.94 -32.22
CA GLU A 30 -11.17 -41.99 -31.22
C GLU A 30 -11.88 -40.83 -31.91
N ILE A 31 -13.00 -40.37 -31.36
CA ILE A 31 -13.69 -39.16 -31.84
C ILE A 31 -13.23 -37.99 -31.04
N VAL A 32 -12.50 -37.07 -31.65
CA VAL A 32 -12.11 -35.79 -31.05
C VAL A 32 -13.18 -34.75 -31.38
N ILE A 33 -13.83 -34.25 -30.33
CA ILE A 33 -14.87 -33.21 -30.45
C ILE A 33 -14.24 -31.88 -29.98
N THR A 34 -14.37 -30.88 -30.82
CA THR A 34 -13.85 -29.54 -30.54
C THR A 34 -14.99 -28.54 -30.63
N ALA A 35 -15.12 -27.66 -29.66
CA ALA A 35 -16.05 -26.54 -29.76
C ALA A 35 -15.44 -25.43 -30.60
N VAL A 36 -16.23 -24.85 -31.47
CA VAL A 36 -15.89 -23.64 -32.21
C VAL A 36 -15.90 -22.46 -31.28
N ASP A 37 -15.01 -21.49 -31.47
CA ASP A 37 -14.90 -20.26 -30.70
C ASP A 37 -14.57 -20.41 -29.18
N GLY A 38 -13.99 -21.52 -28.80
CA GLY A 38 -13.53 -21.72 -27.38
C GLY A 38 -14.68 -21.88 -26.39
N LYS A 39 -15.86 -22.24 -26.84
CA LYS A 39 -17.00 -22.61 -25.97
C LYS A 39 -16.73 -23.92 -25.26
N ASN A 40 -17.33 -24.08 -24.09
CA ASN A 40 -17.27 -25.35 -23.35
C ASN A 40 -18.27 -26.35 -23.95
N ILE A 41 -17.85 -27.61 -23.97
CA ILE A 41 -18.72 -28.72 -24.34
C ILE A 41 -19.32 -29.32 -23.09
N THR A 42 -20.63 -29.36 -22.95
CA THR A 42 -21.33 -30.05 -21.89
C THR A 42 -21.95 -31.32 -22.45
N ILE A 43 -21.53 -32.48 -21.91
CA ILE A 43 -22.12 -33.75 -22.26
C ILE A 43 -23.07 -34.14 -21.13
N THR A 44 -24.37 -34.16 -21.40
CA THR A 44 -25.41 -34.55 -20.44
C THR A 44 -25.99 -35.89 -20.82
N GLU A 45 -25.89 -36.85 -19.93
CA GLU A 45 -26.52 -38.19 -20.13
C GLU A 45 -27.94 -38.17 -19.55
N SER A 46 -28.89 -38.59 -20.31
CA SER A 46 -30.26 -38.81 -19.80
C SER A 46 -30.55 -40.25 -19.45
N VAL A 47 -29.84 -41.22 -20.04
CA VAL A 47 -29.96 -42.67 -19.80
C VAL A 47 -28.70 -43.41 -20.31
N ASN A 48 -28.16 -44.35 -19.51
CA ASN A 48 -27.12 -45.32 -19.90
C ASN A 48 -25.73 -44.76 -20.25
N ASN A 49 -24.87 -44.64 -19.30
CA ASN A 49 -23.39 -44.64 -19.36
C ASN A 49 -22.66 -44.30 -20.69
N LEU A 50 -23.25 -43.46 -21.53
CA LEU A 50 -22.72 -43.10 -22.86
C LEU A 50 -21.33 -42.43 -22.71
N ALA A 51 -21.13 -41.68 -21.65
CA ALA A 51 -19.85 -41.02 -21.39
C ALA A 51 -18.76 -42.08 -21.04
N ALA A 52 -19.11 -43.08 -20.28
CA ALA A 52 -18.21 -44.22 -19.98
C ALA A 52 -17.89 -45.05 -21.23
N ASP A 53 -18.88 -45.27 -22.08
CA ASP A 53 -18.71 -46.01 -23.32
C ASP A 53 -17.87 -45.26 -24.34
N LEU A 54 -17.87 -43.92 -24.28
CA LEU A 54 -17.02 -43.02 -25.11
C LEU A 54 -15.65 -42.74 -24.46
N GLY A 55 -15.34 -43.33 -23.28
CA GLY A 55 -14.09 -43.06 -22.59
C GLY A 55 -14.00 -41.67 -21.98
N VAL A 56 -15.10 -40.93 -21.93
CA VAL A 56 -15.16 -39.63 -21.27
C VAL A 56 -15.45 -39.82 -19.79
N ALA A 57 -14.72 -39.18 -18.92
CA ALA A 57 -14.96 -39.28 -17.47
C ALA A 57 -16.40 -38.86 -17.15
N SER A 58 -17.23 -39.82 -16.68
CA SER A 58 -18.62 -39.56 -16.30
C SER A 58 -18.63 -38.81 -14.97
N SER A 59 -19.22 -37.62 -14.92
CA SER A 59 -19.71 -37.06 -13.67
C SER A 59 -21.24 -37.05 -13.69
N THR A 60 -21.86 -37.31 -12.58
CA THR A 60 -23.32 -37.41 -12.39
C THR A 60 -24.05 -36.07 -12.70
N ASN A 61 -23.33 -35.02 -13.07
CA ASN A 61 -23.83 -33.65 -13.32
C ASN A 61 -23.23 -32.96 -14.55
N GLY A 62 -22.95 -33.73 -15.59
CA GLY A 62 -22.38 -33.17 -16.82
C GLY A 62 -20.86 -32.83 -16.64
N THR A 63 -20.03 -33.40 -17.49
CA THR A 63 -18.60 -33.12 -17.52
C THR A 63 -18.38 -31.86 -18.37
N PHE A 64 -17.95 -30.79 -17.76
CA PHE A 64 -17.50 -29.61 -18.50
C PHE A 64 -16.09 -29.87 -19.03
N ILE A 65 -15.94 -29.96 -20.32
CA ILE A 65 -14.63 -29.94 -20.95
C ILE A 65 -14.27 -28.46 -21.16
N THR A 66 -13.41 -27.96 -20.31
CA THR A 66 -12.93 -26.57 -20.45
C THR A 66 -12.12 -26.44 -21.73
N SER A 67 -12.45 -25.46 -22.58
CA SER A 67 -11.65 -25.24 -23.77
C SER A 67 -10.21 -24.87 -23.42
N ALA A 68 -9.23 -25.29 -24.25
CA ALA A 68 -7.82 -24.99 -24.03
C ALA A 68 -7.55 -23.47 -23.86
N LYS A 69 -8.30 -22.63 -24.56
CA LYS A 69 -8.18 -21.16 -24.41
C LYS A 69 -8.61 -20.68 -23.03
N ARG A 70 -9.69 -21.22 -22.46
CA ARG A 70 -10.17 -20.89 -21.13
C ARG A 70 -9.21 -21.41 -20.05
N GLN A 71 -8.67 -22.61 -20.24
CA GLN A 71 -7.67 -23.18 -19.33
C GLN A 71 -6.39 -22.32 -19.30
N VAL A 72 -5.91 -21.85 -20.44
CA VAL A 72 -4.78 -20.89 -20.50
C VAL A 72 -5.14 -19.58 -19.80
N ALA A 73 -6.38 -19.11 -19.91
CA ALA A 73 -6.82 -17.90 -19.23
C ALA A 73 -6.87 -18.10 -17.70
N GLU A 74 -7.29 -19.27 -17.22
CA GLU A 74 -7.24 -19.65 -15.79
C GLU A 74 -5.81 -19.58 -15.26
N LEU A 75 -4.87 -20.25 -15.92
CA LEU A 75 -3.46 -20.24 -15.53
C LEU A 75 -2.87 -18.82 -15.52
N ASN A 76 -3.15 -18.02 -16.54
CA ASN A 76 -2.66 -16.64 -16.60
C ASN A 76 -3.28 -15.77 -15.46
N PHE A 77 -4.54 -16.02 -15.11
CA PHE A 77 -5.18 -15.31 -14.01
C PHE A 77 -4.51 -15.64 -12.67
N ASP A 78 -4.25 -16.91 -12.39
CA ASP A 78 -3.57 -17.33 -11.16
C ASP A 78 -2.13 -16.83 -11.12
N ASP A 79 -1.40 -16.83 -12.23
CA ASP A 79 -0.06 -16.24 -12.32
C ASP A 79 -0.09 -14.74 -11.98
N LEU A 80 -1.05 -13.98 -12.51
CA LEU A 80 -1.22 -12.55 -12.19
C LEU A 80 -1.57 -12.34 -10.71
N ARG A 81 -2.40 -13.19 -10.15
CA ARG A 81 -2.76 -13.16 -8.72
C ARG A 81 -1.54 -13.41 -7.84
N ASP A 82 -0.66 -14.34 -8.22
CA ASP A 82 0.59 -14.61 -7.52
C ASP A 82 1.59 -13.45 -7.67
N GLN A 83 1.63 -12.82 -8.84
CA GLN A 83 2.42 -11.59 -9.04
C GLN A 83 1.95 -10.45 -8.14
N ILE A 84 0.63 -10.26 -7.95
CA ILE A 84 0.08 -9.30 -6.98
C ILE A 84 0.62 -9.60 -5.59
N SER A 85 0.60 -10.87 -5.16
CA SER A 85 1.11 -11.29 -3.85
C SER A 85 2.61 -11.01 -3.70
N THR A 86 3.38 -11.20 -4.77
CA THR A 86 4.82 -10.91 -4.81
C THR A 86 5.10 -9.41 -4.68
N ILE A 87 4.38 -8.58 -5.44
CA ILE A 87 4.50 -7.11 -5.40
C ILE A 87 4.17 -6.59 -4.00
N ILE A 88 3.10 -7.09 -3.41
CA ILE A 88 2.67 -6.72 -2.05
C ILE A 88 3.73 -7.15 -1.03
N GLY A 89 4.28 -8.35 -1.15
CA GLY A 89 5.36 -8.83 -0.28
C GLY A 89 6.62 -7.98 -0.36
N ALA A 90 6.94 -7.45 -1.53
CA ALA A 90 8.10 -6.60 -1.77
C ALA A 90 7.92 -5.14 -1.29
N ALA A 91 6.70 -4.69 -1.00
CA ALA A 91 6.37 -3.32 -0.59
C ALA A 91 6.75 -3.05 0.87
N THR A 92 8.03 -3.18 1.20
CA THR A 92 8.57 -2.96 2.54
C THR A 92 9.35 -1.65 2.61
N PHE A 93 9.16 -0.90 3.70
CA PHE A 93 9.95 0.27 4.02
C PHE A 93 10.49 0.15 5.46
N LEU A 94 11.82 0.20 5.62
CA LEU A 94 12.50 0.02 6.91
C LEU A 94 12.04 -1.25 7.67
N GLY A 95 11.82 -2.34 6.93
CA GLY A 95 11.37 -3.62 7.50
C GLY A 95 9.87 -3.67 7.84
N THR A 96 9.12 -2.61 7.59
CA THR A 96 7.66 -2.57 7.80
C THR A 96 6.94 -2.60 6.47
N ASN A 97 5.96 -3.50 6.34
CA ASN A 97 5.06 -3.56 5.20
C ASN A 97 3.64 -3.25 5.68
N LEU A 98 3.07 -2.15 5.16
CA LEU A 98 1.74 -1.69 5.55
C LEU A 98 0.60 -2.33 4.75
N ILE A 99 0.92 -3.10 3.71
CA ILE A 99 -0.08 -3.72 2.82
C ILE A 99 0.06 -5.24 2.73
N ALA A 100 0.96 -5.85 3.50
CA ALA A 100 1.15 -7.31 3.52
C ALA A 100 -0.14 -8.07 3.89
N SER A 101 -0.14 -9.39 3.73
CA SER A 101 -1.22 -10.26 4.23
C SER A 101 -1.43 -10.12 5.75
N SER A 102 -0.34 -9.89 6.48
CA SER A 102 -0.33 -9.52 7.90
C SER A 102 0.41 -8.19 8.03
N PRO A 103 -0.28 -7.05 7.89
CA PRO A 103 0.37 -5.77 7.79
C PRO A 103 0.88 -5.29 9.16
N GLY A 104 2.02 -4.61 9.13
CA GLY A 104 2.57 -3.93 10.28
C GLY A 104 1.90 -2.59 10.55
N SER A 105 2.44 -1.83 11.50
CA SER A 105 2.09 -0.43 11.72
C SER A 105 3.35 0.42 11.69
N LEU A 106 3.25 1.61 11.13
CA LEU A 106 4.32 2.60 11.12
C LEU A 106 4.03 3.64 12.20
N THR A 107 4.95 3.77 13.15
CA THR A 107 4.86 4.81 14.18
C THR A 107 5.92 5.86 13.91
N VAL A 108 5.48 7.10 13.70
CA VAL A 108 6.34 8.27 13.51
C VAL A 108 6.30 9.09 14.80
N GLN A 109 7.48 9.30 15.40
CA GLN A 109 7.64 10.13 16.58
C GLN A 109 7.91 11.57 16.14
N LEU A 110 7.11 12.52 16.64
CA LEU A 110 7.15 13.94 16.25
C LEU A 110 7.81 14.83 17.29
N ALA A 111 8.11 14.31 18.48
CA ALA A 111 8.80 15.03 19.54
C ALA A 111 9.66 14.06 20.35
N ASP A 112 10.60 14.60 21.10
CA ASP A 112 11.49 13.83 21.96
C ASP A 112 10.74 13.08 23.09
N ASN A 113 9.54 13.51 23.42
CA ASN A 113 8.69 12.80 24.37
C ASN A 113 7.89 11.68 23.66
N SER A 114 7.76 10.52 24.31
CA SER A 114 7.05 9.35 23.76
C SER A 114 5.55 9.54 23.56
N THR A 115 4.99 10.69 23.95
CA THR A 115 3.55 11.01 23.87
C THR A 115 3.15 11.60 22.51
N SER A 116 4.05 12.30 21.82
CA SER A 116 3.76 12.91 20.52
C SER A 116 4.16 11.97 19.37
N LYS A 117 3.28 11.04 19.04
CA LYS A 117 3.47 10.07 17.96
C LYS A 117 2.23 9.96 17.07
N VAL A 118 2.45 9.67 15.81
CA VAL A 118 1.42 9.28 14.84
C VAL A 118 1.64 7.83 14.47
N THR A 119 0.62 7.00 14.63
CA THR A 119 0.67 5.59 14.23
C THR A 119 -0.23 5.39 13.02
N ILE A 120 0.35 4.90 11.93
CA ILE A 120 -0.34 4.51 10.71
C ILE A 120 -0.48 2.99 10.74
N SER A 121 -1.70 2.51 10.86
CA SER A 121 -1.98 1.08 10.79
C SER A 121 -1.98 0.59 9.35
N GLY A 122 -1.35 -0.53 9.10
CA GLY A 122 -1.41 -1.18 7.80
C GLY A 122 -2.78 -1.79 7.53
N VAL A 123 -3.07 -1.99 6.23
CA VAL A 123 -4.30 -2.61 5.73
C VAL A 123 -3.92 -3.74 4.79
N SER A 124 -4.35 -4.97 5.09
CA SER A 124 -4.04 -6.10 4.23
C SER A 124 -4.64 -5.91 2.83
N SER A 125 -3.78 -6.03 1.83
CA SER A 125 -4.13 -5.88 0.41
C SER A 125 -3.73 -7.11 -0.42
N SER A 126 -3.47 -8.26 0.23
CA SER A 126 -3.20 -9.52 -0.47
C SER A 126 -4.39 -9.94 -1.34
N ALA A 127 -4.16 -10.75 -2.36
CA ALA A 127 -5.24 -11.27 -3.21
C ALA A 127 -6.36 -11.92 -2.40
N ALA A 128 -6.01 -12.68 -1.36
CA ALA A 128 -6.98 -13.30 -0.46
C ALA A 128 -7.77 -12.27 0.36
N SER A 129 -7.11 -11.22 0.88
CA SER A 129 -7.77 -10.15 1.65
C SER A 129 -8.67 -9.28 0.78
N LEU A 130 -8.37 -9.18 -0.50
CA LEU A 130 -9.18 -8.50 -1.50
C LEU A 130 -10.30 -9.39 -2.05
N SER A 131 -10.44 -10.63 -1.52
CA SER A 131 -11.44 -11.61 -1.97
C SER A 131 -11.29 -12.00 -3.45
N ILE A 132 -10.07 -11.95 -3.98
CA ILE A 132 -9.76 -12.46 -5.32
C ILE A 132 -9.49 -13.96 -5.17
N SER A 133 -10.48 -14.77 -5.55
CA SER A 133 -10.41 -16.23 -5.45
C SER A 133 -9.41 -16.80 -6.45
N ALA A 134 -8.76 -17.92 -6.11
CA ALA A 134 -8.00 -18.68 -7.09
C ALA A 134 -8.96 -19.32 -8.07
N VAL A 135 -8.58 -19.32 -9.33
CA VAL A 135 -9.28 -20.04 -10.38
C VAL A 135 -8.58 -21.40 -10.46
N ASP A 136 -8.91 -22.27 -9.54
CA ASP A 136 -8.26 -23.57 -9.49
C ASP A 136 -8.80 -24.54 -10.56
N THR A 137 -8.19 -25.69 -10.63
CA THR A 137 -8.54 -26.80 -11.53
C THR A 137 -10.02 -27.27 -11.45
N ALA A 138 -10.83 -26.70 -10.58
CA ALA A 138 -12.27 -26.96 -10.50
C ALA A 138 -13.10 -26.19 -11.55
N GLY A 139 -12.45 -25.44 -12.45
CA GLY A 139 -13.08 -24.92 -13.67
C GLY A 139 -13.95 -23.69 -13.47
N ASN A 140 -13.49 -22.70 -12.70
CA ASN A 140 -14.23 -21.43 -12.55
C ASN A 140 -14.43 -20.70 -13.89
N PHE A 141 -13.47 -20.82 -14.84
CA PHE A 141 -13.65 -20.28 -16.19
C PHE A 141 -14.31 -21.26 -17.15
N ALA A 142 -14.66 -22.46 -16.68
CA ALA A 142 -15.42 -23.40 -17.48
C ALA A 142 -16.79 -22.84 -17.89
N THR A 143 -17.36 -21.93 -17.10
CA THR A 143 -18.65 -21.29 -17.39
C THR A 143 -18.51 -19.76 -17.50
N ASN A 144 -19.42 -19.15 -18.28
CA ASN A 144 -19.52 -17.69 -18.33
C ASN A 144 -19.88 -17.10 -16.96
N ALA A 145 -20.66 -17.82 -16.16
CA ALA A 145 -21.02 -17.37 -14.81
C ALA A 145 -19.79 -17.27 -13.90
N GLY A 146 -18.86 -18.24 -13.97
CA GLY A 146 -17.61 -18.20 -13.21
C GLY A 146 -16.73 -17.03 -13.62
N ILE A 147 -16.59 -16.79 -14.93
CA ILE A 147 -15.86 -15.60 -15.45
C ILE A 147 -16.49 -14.30 -14.93
N THR A 148 -17.82 -14.19 -14.99
CA THR A 148 -18.55 -13.02 -14.52
C THR A 148 -18.35 -12.82 -13.01
N ALA A 149 -18.35 -13.89 -12.23
CA ALA A 149 -18.07 -13.83 -10.79
C ALA A 149 -16.64 -13.31 -10.50
N SER A 150 -15.62 -13.82 -11.20
CA SER A 150 -14.25 -13.36 -11.06
C SER A 150 -14.08 -11.89 -11.45
N ILE A 151 -14.78 -11.41 -12.47
CA ILE A 151 -14.81 -9.99 -12.84
C ILE A 151 -15.42 -9.15 -11.71
N ALA A 152 -16.53 -9.59 -11.10
CA ALA A 152 -17.15 -8.89 -9.99
C ALA A 152 -16.25 -8.85 -8.73
N GLU A 153 -15.51 -9.93 -8.47
CA GLU A 153 -14.47 -9.95 -7.41
C GLU A 153 -13.37 -8.91 -7.67
N LEU A 154 -12.88 -8.81 -8.90
CA LEU A 154 -11.87 -7.83 -9.29
C LEU A 154 -12.38 -6.39 -9.15
N ASP A 155 -13.64 -6.12 -9.54
CA ASP A 155 -14.24 -4.78 -9.36
C ASP A 155 -14.34 -4.41 -7.88
N THR A 156 -14.72 -5.35 -7.03
CA THR A 156 -14.78 -5.18 -5.56
C THR A 156 -13.39 -4.95 -4.98
N ALA A 157 -12.40 -5.72 -5.41
CA ALA A 157 -11.01 -5.58 -5.02
C ALA A 157 -10.46 -4.20 -5.39
N LEU A 158 -10.76 -3.73 -6.60
CA LEU A 158 -10.36 -2.41 -7.08
C LEU A 158 -10.98 -1.27 -6.26
N ALA A 159 -12.26 -1.40 -5.89
CA ALA A 159 -12.92 -0.44 -5.01
C ALA A 159 -12.27 -0.40 -3.62
N THR A 160 -11.94 -1.57 -3.05
CA THR A 160 -11.25 -1.70 -1.76
C THR A 160 -9.85 -1.08 -1.81
N LEU A 161 -9.07 -1.34 -2.86
CA LEU A 161 -7.75 -0.73 -3.06
C LEU A 161 -7.81 0.79 -3.18
N ARG A 162 -8.82 1.33 -3.88
CA ARG A 162 -9.04 2.79 -3.96
C ARG A 162 -9.33 3.39 -2.59
N SER A 163 -10.15 2.73 -1.77
CA SER A 163 -10.44 3.14 -0.40
C SER A 163 -9.20 3.10 0.47
N THR A 164 -8.42 2.02 0.42
CA THR A 164 -7.14 1.88 1.13
C THR A 164 -6.15 2.99 0.75
N LYS A 165 -6.02 3.26 -0.56
CA LYS A 165 -5.20 4.38 -1.06
C LYS A 165 -5.65 5.73 -0.51
N ALA A 166 -6.96 5.99 -0.44
CA ALA A 166 -7.51 7.22 0.11
C ALA A 166 -7.18 7.36 1.59
N THR A 167 -7.29 6.27 2.37
CA THR A 167 -6.92 6.23 3.78
C THR A 167 -5.44 6.57 3.99
N PHE A 168 -4.55 5.94 3.24
CA PHE A 168 -3.11 6.25 3.33
C PHE A 168 -2.79 7.68 2.92
N LYS A 169 -3.46 8.21 1.89
CA LYS A 169 -3.31 9.61 1.49
C LYS A 169 -3.76 10.59 2.59
N THR A 170 -4.84 10.26 3.31
CA THR A 170 -5.28 11.06 4.45
C THR A 170 -4.26 11.03 5.59
N ASN A 171 -3.71 9.85 5.89
CA ASN A 171 -2.66 9.70 6.90
C ASN A 171 -1.39 10.48 6.54
N ASP A 172 -1.00 10.47 5.27
CA ASP A 172 0.11 11.24 4.72
C ASP A 172 -0.12 12.75 4.93
N SER A 173 -1.29 13.26 4.56
CA SER A 173 -1.65 14.67 4.77
C SER A 173 -1.66 15.09 6.26
N ILE A 174 -2.08 14.18 7.16
CA ILE A 174 -2.02 14.41 8.62
C ILE A 174 -0.56 14.49 9.07
N LEU A 175 0.29 13.60 8.57
CA LEU A 175 1.71 13.58 8.91
C LEU A 175 2.42 14.85 8.43
N ASP A 176 2.16 15.26 7.19
CA ASP A 176 2.69 16.51 6.61
C ASP A 176 2.28 17.73 7.46
N SER A 177 0.99 17.84 7.79
CA SER A 177 0.48 18.95 8.61
C SER A 177 1.13 18.99 10.00
N ARG A 178 1.35 17.83 10.61
CA ARG A 178 2.01 17.74 11.91
C ARG A 178 3.50 18.05 11.83
N THR A 179 4.15 17.62 10.77
CA THR A 179 5.57 17.93 10.53
C THR A 179 5.76 19.43 10.36
N GLN A 180 4.95 20.10 9.55
CA GLN A 180 4.96 21.55 9.38
C GLN A 180 4.69 22.29 10.70
N PHE A 181 3.74 21.80 11.51
CA PHE A 181 3.48 22.38 12.82
C PHE A 181 4.70 22.30 13.74
N VAL A 182 5.37 21.14 13.77
CA VAL A 182 6.59 20.95 14.60
C VAL A 182 7.73 21.84 14.10
N GLU A 183 7.92 21.97 12.79
CA GLU A 183 8.92 22.85 12.19
C GLU A 183 8.68 24.32 12.58
N ASN A 184 7.44 24.80 12.45
CA ASN A 184 7.06 26.15 12.85
C ASN A 184 7.25 26.38 14.37
N LEU A 185 6.98 25.37 15.19
CA LEU A 185 7.18 25.43 16.63
C LEU A 185 8.68 25.53 16.98
N ILE A 186 9.54 24.77 16.29
CA ILE A 186 11.00 24.82 16.46
C ILE A 186 11.51 26.22 16.09
N GLU A 187 11.03 26.79 14.99
CA GLU A 187 11.41 28.16 14.57
C GLU A 187 10.99 29.18 15.60
N LEU A 188 9.72 29.13 16.07
CA LEU A 188 9.20 30.05 17.09
C LEU A 188 9.97 29.94 18.41
N LEU A 189 10.28 28.74 18.86
CA LEU A 189 11.09 28.53 20.08
C LEU A 189 12.53 29.03 19.89
N GLY A 190 13.10 28.84 18.69
CA GLY A 190 14.42 29.37 18.35
C GLY A 190 14.47 30.90 18.35
N GLU A 191 13.45 31.55 17.80
CA GLU A 191 13.31 33.02 17.88
C GLU A 191 13.11 33.51 19.32
N GLY A 192 12.26 32.82 20.09
CA GLY A 192 12.06 33.13 21.50
C GLY A 192 13.35 33.06 22.32
N ALA A 193 14.11 31.99 22.12
CA ALA A 193 15.41 31.82 22.77
C ALA A 193 16.41 32.93 22.37
N LYS A 194 16.48 33.30 21.09
CA LYS A 194 17.30 34.41 20.61
C LYS A 194 16.90 35.73 21.26
N LYS A 195 15.60 36.05 21.31
CA LYS A 195 15.10 37.29 21.92
C LYS A 195 15.41 37.37 23.41
N LEU A 196 15.28 36.26 24.16
CA LEU A 196 15.65 36.19 25.56
C LEU A 196 17.16 36.45 25.76
N THR A 197 18.00 35.82 24.93
CA THR A 197 19.46 36.00 25.00
C THR A 197 19.88 37.44 24.68
N VAL A 198 19.24 38.08 23.67
CA VAL A 198 19.51 39.45 23.31
C VAL A 198 19.05 40.43 24.41
N ALA A 199 17.88 40.20 25.01
CA ALA A 199 17.39 41.01 26.12
C ALA A 199 18.33 40.90 27.36
N ASP A 200 18.85 39.72 27.68
CA ASP A 200 19.84 39.53 28.75
C ASP A 200 21.15 40.31 28.47
N LEU A 201 21.62 40.28 27.21
CA LEU A 201 22.85 41.03 26.83
C LEU A 201 22.66 42.53 26.90
N GLU A 202 21.47 43.04 26.54
CA GLU A 202 21.13 44.47 26.63
C GLU A 202 21.05 44.89 28.10
N GLU A 203 20.45 44.12 28.99
CA GLU A 203 20.38 44.41 30.43
C GLU A 203 21.77 44.37 31.07
N GLU A 204 22.60 43.38 30.74
CA GLU A 204 23.97 43.28 31.22
C GLU A 204 24.84 44.43 30.73
N SER A 205 24.67 44.84 29.44
CA SER A 205 25.38 45.98 28.86
C SER A 205 25.00 47.29 29.55
N ALA A 206 23.73 47.49 29.88
CA ALA A 206 23.25 48.64 30.63
C ALA A 206 23.81 48.65 32.05
N THR A 207 23.87 47.48 32.69
CA THR A 207 24.46 47.34 34.02
C THR A 207 25.95 47.65 34.04
N ILE A 208 26.70 47.12 33.05
CA ILE A 208 28.13 47.43 32.90
C ILE A 208 28.37 48.94 32.70
N LEU A 209 27.56 49.57 31.82
CA LEU A 209 27.66 51.01 31.55
C LEU A 209 27.37 51.85 32.83
N ALA A 210 26.36 51.45 33.62
CA ALA A 210 26.03 52.09 34.88
C ALA A 210 27.16 51.94 35.92
N LEU A 211 27.80 50.75 35.99
CA LEU A 211 28.94 50.49 36.84
C LEU A 211 30.17 51.31 36.42
N GLN A 212 30.45 51.41 35.13
CA GLN A 212 31.52 52.25 34.58
C GLN A 212 31.29 53.72 34.94
N THR A 213 30.08 54.23 34.72
CA THR A 213 29.71 55.60 35.07
C THR A 213 29.90 55.87 36.56
N ARG A 214 29.50 54.96 37.42
CA ARG A 214 29.73 55.07 38.90
C ARG A 214 31.18 55.05 39.26
N HIS A 215 31.97 54.21 38.60
CA HIS A 215 33.44 54.14 38.80
C HIS A 215 34.10 55.45 38.40
N ASP A 216 33.76 56.02 37.22
CA ASP A 216 34.33 57.25 36.75
C ASP A 216 33.97 58.46 37.66
N LEU A 217 32.70 58.47 38.14
CA LEU A 217 32.27 59.48 39.14
C LEU A 217 33.03 59.35 40.45
N ALA A 218 33.31 58.10 40.93
CA ALA A 218 34.08 57.87 42.13
C ALA A 218 35.54 58.34 41.98
N ILE A 219 36.15 58.15 40.81
CA ILE A 219 37.51 58.66 40.53
C ILE A 219 37.50 60.18 40.57
N VAL A 220 36.54 60.85 39.88
CA VAL A 220 36.43 62.32 39.88
C VAL A 220 36.23 62.88 41.30
N GLN A 221 35.45 62.19 42.15
CA GLN A 221 35.29 62.58 43.56
C GLN A 221 36.59 62.45 44.34
N ILE A 222 37.33 61.36 44.15
CA ILE A 222 38.63 61.15 44.80
C ILE A 222 39.61 62.21 44.36
N ASP A 223 39.72 62.53 43.07
CA ASP A 223 40.57 63.59 42.53
C ASP A 223 40.21 64.95 43.12
N SER A 224 38.90 65.26 43.23
CA SER A 224 38.40 66.50 43.82
C SER A 224 38.79 66.61 45.30
N VAL A 225 38.73 65.50 46.02
CA VAL A 225 39.21 65.47 47.47
C VAL A 225 40.71 65.70 47.52
N PHE A 226 41.49 65.06 46.67
CA PHE A 226 42.95 65.26 46.62
C PHE A 226 43.35 66.71 46.25
N GLU A 227 42.69 67.31 45.32
CA GLU A 227 42.91 68.72 44.94
C GLU A 227 42.50 69.66 46.09
N SER A 228 41.43 69.36 46.83
CA SER A 228 41.03 70.11 48.00
C SER A 228 42.06 70.00 49.14
N GLU A 229 42.59 68.78 49.42
CA GLU A 229 43.64 68.59 50.39
C GLU A 229 44.93 69.30 49.99
N LYS A 230 45.31 69.24 48.72
CA LYS A 230 46.50 69.94 48.22
C LYS A 230 46.36 71.48 48.32
N THR A 231 45.19 72.03 48.14
CA THR A 231 44.89 73.47 48.29
C THR A 231 44.98 73.82 49.79
N LEU A 232 44.43 73.01 50.69
CA LEU A 232 44.61 73.21 52.16
C LEU A 232 46.06 73.14 52.61
N ALA A 233 46.79 72.14 52.09
CA ALA A 233 48.24 71.98 52.40
C ALA A 233 49.04 73.17 51.87
N ASN A 234 48.70 73.75 50.71
CA ASN A 234 49.35 74.97 50.21
C ASN A 234 49.02 76.24 51.02
N LEU A 235 47.81 76.32 51.56
CA LEU A 235 47.41 77.44 52.45
C LEU A 235 48.15 77.34 53.79
N LEU A 236 48.39 76.22 54.33
CA LEU A 236 49.11 75.92 55.57
C LEU A 236 50.63 76.15 55.46
N ARG A 237 51.18 76.10 54.21
CA ARG A 237 52.62 76.37 53.93
C ARG A 237 52.90 77.84 53.73
N LEU A 238 51.90 78.71 53.53
CA LEU A 238 52.02 80.12 53.31
C LEU A 238 51.86 80.97 54.61
N ASN A 239 51.69 80.37 55.75
CA ASN A 239 51.76 80.94 57.08
C ASN A 239 52.98 80.39 57.84
#